data_3ad6f23b982c73ce577981fb9ea4fa73
#
_entry.id   3ad6f23b982c73ce577981fb9ea4fa73
#
_cell.length_a   1.000
_cell.length_b   1.000
_cell.length_c   1.000
_cell.angle_alpha   90.00
_cell.angle_beta   90.00
_cell.angle_gamma   90.00
#
_symmetry.space_group_name_H-M   'P 1'
#
loop_
_entity.id
_entity.type
_entity.pdbx_description
1 polymer ?
#
loop_
_entity_poly.entity_id
_entity_poly.type
_entity_poly.pdbx_seq_one_letter_code
_entity_poly.pdbx_strand_id
1 'polypeptide(L)'
;MKPIQFSNHARKRMTGRGATETEIIQTIQSEAWQPTLENKKQAKRSFDYGLPSPINQQVYAFKTVRVIFVEESDRIVVVTIIVYYGN
;
A
#
# COMPACT_ATOMS: atom_id res chain seq x y z
N MET A 1 -7.44 -0.88 -16.63
CA MET A 1 -6.25 -0.44 -15.87
C MET A 1 -5.04 -1.26 -16.25
N LYS A 2 -3.86 -0.69 -16.18
CA LYS A 2 -2.61 -1.38 -16.44
C LYS A 2 -2.36 -2.48 -15.40
N PRO A 3 -1.69 -3.58 -15.76
CA PRO A 3 -1.30 -4.59 -14.78
C PRO A 3 -0.46 -3.99 -13.66
N ILE A 4 -0.66 -4.49 -12.43
CA ILE A 4 0.08 -4.05 -11.26
C ILE A 4 1.05 -5.16 -10.86
N GLN A 5 2.34 -4.81 -10.81
CA GLN A 5 3.40 -5.71 -10.40
C GLN A 5 4.02 -5.20 -9.10
N PHE A 6 4.58 -6.11 -8.32
CA PHE A 6 5.17 -5.80 -7.02
C PHE A 6 6.66 -6.10 -7.05
N SER A 7 7.47 -5.13 -6.62
CA SER A 7 8.89 -5.36 -6.43
C SER A 7 9.12 -6.35 -5.28
N ASN A 8 10.32 -6.94 -5.22
CA ASN A 8 10.68 -7.82 -4.11
C ASN A 8 10.63 -7.08 -2.77
N HIS A 9 11.07 -5.83 -2.75
CA HIS A 9 11.00 -4.99 -1.56
C HIS A 9 9.54 -4.77 -1.11
N ALA A 10 8.65 -4.48 -2.06
CA ALA A 10 7.23 -4.30 -1.75
C ALA A 10 6.63 -5.58 -1.17
N ARG A 11 6.94 -6.75 -1.74
CA ARG A 11 6.43 -8.01 -1.22
C ARG A 11 6.89 -8.29 0.21
N LYS A 12 8.14 -8.01 0.52
CA LYS A 12 8.66 -8.14 1.90
C LYS A 12 7.93 -7.21 2.87
N ARG A 13 7.69 -5.97 2.44
CA ARG A 13 6.97 -4.99 3.26
C ARG A 13 5.53 -5.41 3.50
N MET A 14 4.86 -5.94 2.47
CA MET A 14 3.49 -6.44 2.61
C MET A 14 3.38 -7.48 3.70
N THR A 15 4.25 -8.48 3.68
CA THR A 15 4.26 -9.55 4.67
C THR A 15 4.57 -9.02 6.07
N GLY A 16 5.60 -8.20 6.20
CA GLY A 16 6.03 -7.70 7.51
C GLY A 16 5.10 -6.66 8.12
N ARG A 17 4.32 -5.94 7.31
CA ARG A 17 3.47 -4.85 7.78
C ARG A 17 1.98 -5.17 7.73
N GLY A 18 1.60 -6.30 7.18
CA GLY A 18 0.21 -6.75 7.18
C GLY A 18 -0.66 -6.14 6.10
N ALA A 19 -0.11 -5.78 4.96
CA ALA A 19 -0.90 -5.34 3.81
C ALA A 19 -1.06 -6.49 2.82
N THR A 20 -2.25 -6.58 2.19
CA THR A 20 -2.55 -7.60 1.18
C THR A 20 -2.47 -6.99 -0.21
N GLU A 21 -2.28 -7.84 -1.23
CA GLU A 21 -2.32 -7.40 -2.62
C GLU A 21 -3.64 -6.73 -2.95
N THR A 22 -4.75 -7.28 -2.48
CA THR A 22 -6.09 -6.72 -2.71
C THR A 22 -6.19 -5.30 -2.18
N GLU A 23 -5.71 -5.06 -0.96
CA GLU A 23 -5.74 -3.72 -0.36
C GLU A 23 -4.91 -2.73 -1.17
N ILE A 24 -3.73 -3.15 -1.63
CA ILE A 24 -2.85 -2.29 -2.43
C ILE A 24 -3.49 -1.96 -3.77
N ILE A 25 -4.04 -2.96 -4.45
CA ILE A 25 -4.72 -2.76 -5.73
C ILE A 25 -5.92 -1.83 -5.56
N GLN A 26 -6.74 -2.04 -4.53
CA GLN A 26 -7.87 -1.17 -4.24
C GLN A 26 -7.44 0.27 -3.99
N THR A 27 -6.34 0.46 -3.27
CA THR A 27 -5.80 1.79 -2.99
C THR A 27 -5.41 2.50 -4.28
N ILE A 28 -4.70 1.83 -5.17
CA ILE A 28 -4.29 2.41 -6.47
C ILE A 28 -5.51 2.72 -7.33
N GLN A 29 -6.51 1.85 -7.35
CA GLN A 29 -7.68 1.98 -8.22
C GLN A 29 -8.68 3.03 -7.74
N SER A 30 -8.82 3.22 -6.43
CA SER A 30 -9.89 4.03 -5.85
C SER A 30 -9.47 5.41 -5.38
N GLU A 31 -8.18 5.63 -5.13
CA GLU A 31 -7.70 6.90 -4.57
C GLU A 31 -6.99 7.74 -5.61
N ALA A 32 -7.02 9.06 -5.40
CA ALA A 32 -6.28 9.98 -6.26
C ALA A 32 -4.77 9.75 -6.09
N TRP A 33 -4.05 9.80 -7.21
CA TRP A 33 -2.60 9.66 -7.21
C TRP A 33 -1.96 11.03 -7.01
N GLN A 34 -0.93 11.08 -6.19
CA GLN A 34 -0.15 12.28 -5.94
C GLN A 34 1.30 12.04 -6.32
N PRO A 35 1.98 13.06 -6.86
CA PRO A 35 3.42 12.93 -7.16
C PRO A 35 4.22 12.82 -5.85
N THR A 36 5.32 12.10 -5.92
CA THR A 36 6.31 12.03 -4.87
C THR A 36 7.69 12.13 -5.51
N LEU A 37 8.75 11.93 -4.73
CA LEU A 37 10.12 12.12 -5.23
C LEU A 37 10.47 11.13 -6.34
N GLU A 38 11.40 11.52 -7.24
CA GLU A 38 12.00 10.63 -8.24
C GLU A 38 11.01 10.07 -9.24
N ASN A 39 10.06 10.88 -9.70
CA ASN A 39 9.03 10.48 -10.68
C ASN A 39 8.13 9.35 -10.19
N LYS A 40 8.07 9.11 -8.88
CA LYS A 40 7.16 8.14 -8.31
C LYS A 40 5.82 8.80 -8.01
N LYS A 41 4.81 7.97 -7.85
CA LYS A 41 3.46 8.38 -7.44
C LYS A 41 3.09 7.65 -6.17
N GLN A 42 2.11 8.20 -5.46
CA GLN A 42 1.60 7.59 -4.24
C GLN A 42 0.08 7.65 -4.21
N ALA A 43 -0.50 6.67 -3.54
CA ALA A 43 -1.92 6.64 -3.20
C ALA A 43 -2.05 6.11 -1.77
N LYS A 44 -3.10 6.56 -1.07
CA LYS A 44 -3.28 6.21 0.34
C LYS A 44 -4.76 5.96 0.60
N ARG A 45 -5.06 4.89 1.34
CA ARG A 45 -6.42 4.55 1.73
C ARG A 45 -6.44 3.95 3.13
N SER A 46 -7.44 4.34 3.93
CA SER A 46 -7.69 3.76 5.25
C SER A 46 -8.75 2.68 5.14
N PHE A 47 -8.54 1.59 5.88
CA PHE A 47 -9.45 0.45 5.95
C PHE A 47 -9.86 0.24 7.39
N ASP A 48 -11.10 -0.18 7.62
CA ASP A 48 -11.50 -0.69 8.92
C ASP A 48 -10.69 -1.94 9.24
N TYR A 49 -10.26 -2.08 10.49
CA TYR A 49 -9.37 -3.17 10.85
C TYR A 49 -9.89 -3.98 12.04
N GLY A 50 -9.68 -3.55 13.27
CA GLY A 50 -10.22 -4.22 14.45
C GLY A 50 -9.51 -5.53 14.84
N LEU A 51 -8.28 -5.75 14.37
CA LEU A 51 -7.49 -6.95 14.65
C LEU A 51 -6.16 -6.57 15.30
N PRO A 52 -5.44 -7.55 15.90
CA PRO A 52 -4.09 -7.29 16.38
C PRO A 52 -3.14 -6.92 15.24
N SER A 53 -2.37 -5.86 15.43
CA SER A 53 -1.36 -5.44 14.47
C SER A 53 -0.20 -6.43 14.44
N PRO A 54 0.36 -6.77 13.28
CA PRO A 54 1.54 -7.64 13.21
C PRO A 54 2.79 -6.99 13.77
N ILE A 55 2.78 -5.68 14.02
CA ILE A 55 3.95 -4.95 14.52
C ILE A 55 4.07 -5.08 16.04
N ASN A 56 2.95 -4.92 16.78
CA ASN A 56 2.99 -4.86 18.25
C ASN A 56 1.84 -5.60 18.92
N GLN A 57 1.01 -6.31 18.18
CA GLN A 57 -0.13 -7.10 18.67
C GLN A 57 -1.24 -6.26 19.34
N GLN A 58 -1.18 -4.94 19.26
CA GLN A 58 -2.26 -4.09 19.74
C GLN A 58 -3.39 -4.07 18.72
N VAL A 59 -4.62 -3.95 19.22
CA VAL A 59 -5.82 -3.88 18.37
C VAL A 59 -6.07 -2.43 17.99
N TYR A 60 -6.17 -2.18 16.68
CA TYR A 60 -6.45 -0.84 16.15
C TYR A 60 -7.74 -0.83 15.34
N ALA A 61 -8.45 0.28 15.38
CA ALA A 61 -9.69 0.45 14.60
C ALA A 61 -9.42 0.57 13.10
N PHE A 62 -8.29 1.17 12.72
CA PHE A 62 -7.98 1.47 11.33
C PHE A 62 -6.59 1.00 10.94
N LYS A 63 -6.48 0.66 9.65
CA LYS A 63 -5.21 0.42 8.98
C LYS A 63 -5.16 1.33 7.75
N THR A 64 -4.12 2.15 7.62
CA THR A 64 -3.93 3.01 6.45
C THR A 64 -2.79 2.44 5.61
N VAL A 65 -3.08 2.16 4.34
CA VAL A 65 -2.10 1.63 3.39
C VAL A 65 -1.70 2.76 2.46
N ARG A 66 -0.41 3.10 2.44
CA ARG A 66 0.18 4.06 1.53
C ARG A 66 1.07 3.33 0.56
N VAL A 67 0.77 3.46 -0.73
CA VAL A 67 1.46 2.74 -1.80
C VAL A 67 2.31 3.74 -2.58
N ILE A 68 3.58 3.41 -2.78
CA ILE A 68 4.49 4.20 -3.61
C ILE A 68 4.83 3.35 -4.83
N PHE A 69 4.58 3.91 -6.02
CA PHE A 69 4.66 3.15 -7.26
C PHE A 69 5.16 4.01 -8.42
N VAL A 70 5.60 3.33 -9.48
CA VAL A 70 5.99 3.95 -10.75
C VAL A 70 4.96 3.53 -11.79
N GLU A 71 4.45 4.49 -12.54
CA GLU A 71 3.58 4.21 -13.68
C GLU A 71 4.42 4.15 -14.95
N GLU A 72 4.52 2.97 -15.54
CA GLU A 72 5.17 2.76 -16.83
C GLU A 72 4.13 2.71 -17.94
N SER A 73 4.58 2.70 -19.20
CA SER A 73 3.66 2.73 -20.34
C SER A 73 2.70 1.56 -20.38
N ASP A 74 3.15 0.38 -19.92
CA ASP A 74 2.40 -0.88 -20.00
C ASP A 74 2.04 -1.48 -18.65
N ARG A 75 2.50 -0.92 -17.54
CA ARG A 75 2.28 -1.48 -16.21
C ARG A 75 2.50 -0.46 -15.10
N ILE A 76 2.04 -0.82 -13.91
CA ILE A 76 2.34 -0.11 -12.67
C ILE A 76 3.23 -1.01 -11.83
N VAL A 77 4.34 -0.49 -11.32
CA VAL A 77 5.25 -1.24 -10.46
C VAL A 77 5.19 -0.66 -9.05
N VAL A 78 4.72 -1.45 -8.10
CA VAL A 78 4.73 -1.06 -6.68
C VAL A 78 6.14 -1.18 -6.15
N VAL A 79 6.71 -0.06 -5.73
CA VAL A 79 8.09 0.02 -5.26
C VAL A 79 8.18 -0.29 -3.78
N THR A 80 7.30 0.32 -2.99
CA THR A 80 7.25 0.07 -1.55
C THR A 80 5.86 0.41 -1.01
N ILE A 81 5.59 -0.05 0.20
CA ILE A 81 4.37 0.30 0.91
C ILE A 81 4.70 0.73 2.33
N ILE A 82 3.85 1.56 2.90
CA ILE A 82 3.93 1.98 4.28
C ILE A 82 2.55 1.74 4.90
N VAL A 83 2.50 1.11 6.06
CA VAL A 83 1.25 0.80 6.73
C VAL A 83 1.23 1.47 8.08
N TYR A 84 0.15 2.21 8.35
CA TYR A 84 -0.07 2.88 9.62
C TYR A 84 -1.28 2.25 10.30
N TYR A 85 -1.18 2.04 11.61
CA TYR A 85 -2.30 1.58 12.43
C TYR A 85 -2.71 2.69 13.39
N GLY A 86 -4.02 2.86 13.59
CA GLY A 86 -4.53 3.91 14.45
C GLY A 86 -5.96 3.67 14.92
N ASN A 87 -6.40 4.53 15.80
CA ASN A 87 -7.75 4.49 16.37
C ASN A 87 -8.52 5.77 16.09
#